data_7c0daed84e6cc9123e7f4f5771d6104d
#
_entry.id   7c0daed84e6cc9123e7f4f5771d6104d
#
_cell.length_a   1.000
_cell.length_b   1.000
_cell.length_c   1.000
_cell.angle_alpha   90.00
_cell.angle_beta   90.00
_cell.angle_gamma   90.00
#
_symmetry.space_group_name_H-M   'P 1'
#
loop_
_entity.id
_entity.type
_entity.pdbx_description
1 polymer ?
#
loop_
_entity_poly.entity_id
_entity_poly.type
_entity_poly.pdbx_seq_one_letter_code
_entity_poly.pdbx_strand_id
1 'polypeptide(L)'
;MVAIERAHDAWEVVLMIQHAACDGLSGLEFLGDVWSRYHGSEPAPFRTPTRVVRRRSDSSERGADPSAPSPQPTSDRGHAASGLGGETARFAGFLPARLARGPVLSPSRPETLPAAGPSLPFFTVSLSAEQTASIKQRAAADGASLNDVAVAAVMRAVAAWNEAAGHPAAQIRVTMPASLKAPGTRAPACNDMGYAFLDRTAEACRAPVDLIRSLAVASRWIQEHRAAGLFLDTLAIIDRFPPGLWLLTRLPVPLSTAVVSFVGNVGPRLRANVPRDGGCDLPGGLRIGAVKGVPPIRPGTRLGVGLVIYDGRLHVTALCDTAALGRAAPPLLAAAIRTEILECAAALPTASELPATTTPDVPV
;
A
#
# COMPACT_ATOMS: atom_id res chain seq x y z
N MET A 1 5.94 12.14 18.63
CA MET A 1 7.08 12.40 17.71
C MET A 1 8.33 12.50 18.56
N VAL A 2 9.42 11.88 18.11
CA VAL A 2 10.72 11.88 18.78
C VAL A 2 11.78 12.25 17.75
N ALA A 3 12.72 13.12 18.13
CA ALA A 3 13.91 13.41 17.33
C ALA A 3 15.13 12.77 18.02
N ILE A 4 15.93 12.06 17.27
CA ILE A 4 17.09 11.31 17.77
C ILE A 4 18.30 11.76 16.96
N GLU A 5 19.33 12.29 17.62
CA GLU A 5 20.60 12.56 16.99
C GLU A 5 21.34 11.24 16.76
N ARG A 6 21.76 10.99 15.51
CA ARG A 6 22.45 9.75 15.11
C ARG A 6 23.95 9.94 14.98
N ALA A 7 24.36 11.12 14.50
CA ALA A 7 25.74 11.52 14.35
C ALA A 7 25.80 13.05 14.31
N HIS A 8 26.98 13.63 14.36
CA HIS A 8 27.15 15.07 14.21
C HIS A 8 26.41 15.55 12.95
N ASP A 9 25.46 16.46 13.11
CA ASP A 9 24.62 17.04 12.06
C ASP A 9 23.63 16.08 11.37
N ALA A 10 23.39 14.88 11.92
CA ALA A 10 22.42 13.94 11.37
C ALA A 10 21.34 13.54 12.39
N TRP A 11 20.07 13.83 12.06
CA TRP A 11 18.93 13.58 12.92
C TRP A 11 17.97 12.59 12.28
N GLU A 12 17.39 11.75 13.10
CA GLU A 12 16.26 10.91 12.72
C GLU A 12 15.00 11.37 13.46
N VAL A 13 13.98 11.77 12.69
CA VAL A 13 12.67 12.14 13.24
C VAL A 13 11.72 10.96 13.08
N VAL A 14 11.26 10.42 14.20
CA VAL A 14 10.32 9.30 14.24
C VAL A 14 8.93 9.81 14.59
N LEU A 15 8.00 9.62 13.69
CA LEU A 15 6.58 9.87 13.91
C LEU A 15 5.85 8.52 14.05
N MET A 16 5.34 8.25 15.22
CA MET A 16 4.49 7.09 15.47
C MET A 16 3.06 7.57 15.71
N ILE A 17 2.13 7.08 14.90
CA ILE A 17 0.71 7.40 14.98
C ILE A 17 -0.07 6.11 15.12
N GLN A 18 -1.09 6.13 15.98
CA GLN A 18 -2.03 5.01 16.04
C GLN A 18 -2.79 4.90 14.73
N HIS A 19 -2.74 3.73 14.07
CA HIS A 19 -3.26 3.56 12.72
C HIS A 19 -4.78 3.72 12.62
N ALA A 20 -5.51 3.54 13.73
CA ALA A 20 -6.95 3.82 13.74
C ALA A 20 -7.28 5.31 13.55
N ALA A 21 -6.38 6.20 13.96
CA ALA A 21 -6.55 7.64 13.85
C ALA A 21 -6.12 8.19 12.48
N CYS A 22 -5.15 7.55 11.82
CA CYS A 22 -4.48 8.13 10.66
C CYS A 22 -3.90 7.06 9.74
N ASP A 23 -4.16 7.17 8.45
CA ASP A 23 -3.47 6.39 7.43
C ASP A 23 -2.07 6.95 7.10
N GLY A 24 -1.27 6.19 6.35
CA GLY A 24 0.10 6.59 6.01
C GLY A 24 0.19 7.88 5.22
N LEU A 25 -0.76 8.16 4.33
CA LEU A 25 -0.79 9.38 3.53
C LEU A 25 -1.13 10.59 4.39
N SER A 26 -2.13 10.46 5.26
CA SER A 26 -2.50 11.49 6.23
C SER A 26 -1.39 11.77 7.24
N GLY A 27 -0.65 10.74 7.66
CA GLY A 27 0.52 10.90 8.52
C GLY A 27 1.64 11.70 7.86
N LEU A 28 1.85 11.50 6.56
CA LEU A 28 2.81 12.31 5.78
C LEU A 28 2.35 13.74 5.59
N GLU A 29 1.07 13.97 5.35
CA GLU A 29 0.49 15.33 5.26
C GLU A 29 0.64 16.05 6.60
N PHE A 30 0.35 15.38 7.71
CA PHE A 30 0.57 15.92 9.06
C PHE A 30 2.05 16.30 9.30
N LEU A 31 2.98 15.45 8.89
CA LEU A 31 4.41 15.74 9.02
C LEU A 31 4.81 16.95 8.15
N GLY A 32 4.25 17.06 6.95
CA GLY A 32 4.41 18.23 6.08
C GLY A 32 3.90 19.52 6.75
N ASP A 33 2.79 19.47 7.47
CA ASP A 33 2.24 20.61 8.21
C ASP A 33 3.12 21.03 9.38
N VAL A 34 3.68 20.05 10.10
CA VAL A 34 4.66 20.32 11.17
C VAL A 34 5.87 21.05 10.60
N TRP A 35 6.38 20.63 9.46
CA TRP A 35 7.54 21.26 8.84
C TRP A 35 7.22 22.62 8.22
N SER A 36 6.03 22.80 7.64
CA SER A 36 5.61 24.12 7.19
C SER A 36 5.61 25.14 8.33
N ARG A 37 5.05 24.76 9.48
CA ARG A 37 5.06 25.62 10.67
C ARG A 37 6.46 25.82 11.23
N TYR A 38 7.30 24.83 11.21
CA TYR A 38 8.71 24.96 11.59
C TYR A 38 9.45 25.94 10.68
N HIS A 39 9.09 25.99 9.40
CA HIS A 39 9.62 26.94 8.42
C HIS A 39 9.00 28.36 8.56
N GLY A 40 8.02 28.56 9.42
CA GLY A 40 7.28 29.81 9.53
C GLY A 40 6.24 30.01 8.42
N SER A 41 5.90 28.96 7.68
CA SER A 41 4.89 28.99 6.62
C SER A 41 3.56 28.44 7.14
N GLU A 42 2.44 28.95 6.60
CA GLU A 42 1.13 28.36 6.91
C GLU A 42 0.94 27.04 6.13
N PRO A 43 0.41 26.00 6.79
CA PRO A 43 0.04 24.77 6.11
C PRO A 43 -0.98 25.01 5.01
N ALA A 44 -0.96 24.24 3.93
CA ALA A 44 -1.96 24.33 2.89
C ALA A 44 -3.37 24.08 3.46
N PRO A 45 -4.38 24.84 3.02
CA PRO A 45 -5.73 24.65 3.49
C PRO A 45 -6.26 23.25 3.18
N PHE A 46 -7.09 22.72 4.07
CA PHE A 46 -7.80 21.49 3.78
C PHE A 46 -8.72 21.69 2.58
N ARG A 47 -8.71 20.73 1.66
CA ARG A 47 -9.68 20.64 0.58
C ARG A 47 -10.70 19.59 0.99
N THR A 48 -11.91 20.03 1.30
CA THR A 48 -13.00 19.15 1.71
C THR A 48 -13.23 18.10 0.64
N PRO A 49 -13.24 16.80 0.97
CA PRO A 49 -13.55 15.78 -0.01
C PRO A 49 -14.98 16.00 -0.52
N THR A 50 -15.16 15.99 -1.84
CA THR A 50 -16.47 16.15 -2.49
C THR A 50 -17.39 14.95 -2.18
N ARG A 51 -16.90 13.94 -1.49
CA ARG A 51 -17.64 12.75 -1.08
C ARG A 51 -17.78 12.70 0.43
N VAL A 52 -18.88 13.25 0.91
CA VAL A 52 -19.39 12.90 2.24
C VAL A 52 -19.76 11.41 2.18
N VAL A 53 -18.99 10.57 2.85
CA VAL A 53 -19.50 9.24 3.23
C VAL A 53 -20.66 9.52 4.15
N ARG A 54 -21.89 9.42 3.63
CA ARG A 54 -23.08 9.48 4.46
C ARG A 54 -22.98 8.31 5.43
N ARG A 55 -22.50 8.58 6.64
CA ARG A 55 -22.92 7.78 7.78
C ARG A 55 -24.43 7.82 7.79
N ARG A 56 -25.07 6.71 7.55
CA ARG A 56 -26.47 6.52 7.94
C ARG A 56 -26.47 6.45 9.47
N SER A 57 -26.51 7.62 10.09
CA SER A 57 -26.92 7.75 11.48
C SER A 57 -28.33 8.31 11.45
N ASP A 58 -29.21 7.54 12.06
CA ASP A 58 -30.50 7.92 12.58
C ASP A 58 -31.59 8.48 11.66
N SER A 59 -32.51 7.58 11.37
CA SER A 59 -33.90 7.88 11.06
C SER A 59 -34.61 8.44 12.31
N SER A 60 -34.43 9.70 12.63
CA SER A 60 -35.38 10.44 13.47
C SER A 60 -35.12 11.94 13.43
N GLU A 61 -35.45 12.60 12.31
CA GLU A 61 -35.92 13.98 12.38
C GLU A 61 -36.83 14.24 11.16
N ARG A 62 -38.13 14.30 11.45
CA ARG A 62 -39.17 14.75 10.55
C ARG A 62 -39.07 16.28 10.48
N GLY A 63 -39.04 16.81 9.28
CA GLY A 63 -39.17 18.24 9.05
C GLY A 63 -38.48 18.70 7.76
N ALA A 64 -38.94 18.20 6.60
CA ALA A 64 -38.52 18.76 5.33
C ALA A 64 -39.73 19.44 4.67
N ASP A 65 -39.56 20.71 4.35
CA ASP A 65 -40.46 21.56 3.58
C ASP A 65 -40.72 20.98 2.17
N PRO A 66 -41.94 20.74 1.73
CA PRO A 66 -42.25 20.12 0.44
C PRO A 66 -42.19 21.06 -0.77
N SER A 67 -41.72 22.27 -0.68
CA SER A 67 -41.84 23.27 -1.74
C SER A 67 -40.57 23.64 -2.50
N ALA A 68 -39.43 22.95 -2.33
CA ALA A 68 -38.21 23.20 -3.10
C ALA A 68 -38.15 22.32 -4.36
N PRO A 69 -37.95 22.89 -5.58
CA PRO A 69 -37.86 22.09 -6.80
C PRO A 69 -36.55 21.28 -6.83
N SER A 70 -36.69 19.98 -6.92
CA SER A 70 -35.55 19.03 -7.09
C SER A 70 -34.88 19.23 -8.44
N PRO A 71 -33.55 19.28 -8.53
CA PRO A 71 -32.86 19.23 -9.82
C PRO A 71 -33.04 17.83 -10.42
N GLN A 72 -33.56 17.78 -11.63
CA GLN A 72 -33.75 16.57 -12.38
C GLN A 72 -32.39 15.92 -12.71
N PRO A 73 -32.20 14.64 -12.46
CA PRO A 73 -31.00 13.93 -12.90
C PRO A 73 -31.10 13.65 -14.39
N THR A 74 -30.13 14.16 -15.15
CA THR A 74 -29.93 13.81 -16.55
C THR A 74 -29.73 12.28 -16.70
N SER A 75 -30.44 11.74 -17.71
CA SER A 75 -30.66 10.33 -17.99
C SER A 75 -29.45 9.58 -18.55
N ASP A 76 -28.36 9.43 -17.82
CA ASP A 76 -27.22 8.61 -18.24
C ASP A 76 -26.98 7.40 -17.32
N ARG A 77 -28.04 6.93 -16.66
CA ARG A 77 -27.99 5.78 -15.73
C ARG A 77 -28.40 4.44 -16.35
N GLY A 78 -28.65 4.39 -17.66
CA GLY A 78 -29.24 3.21 -18.28
C GLY A 78 -28.29 2.04 -18.58
N HIS A 79 -26.98 2.22 -18.60
CA HIS A 79 -26.04 1.17 -19.03
C HIS A 79 -25.12 0.61 -17.92
N ALA A 80 -25.08 1.23 -16.75
CA ALA A 80 -24.25 0.77 -15.63
C ALA A 80 -24.91 -0.30 -14.74
N ALA A 81 -26.22 -0.47 -14.82
CA ALA A 81 -26.96 -1.33 -13.90
C ALA A 81 -26.96 -2.82 -14.27
N SER A 82 -26.77 -3.17 -15.54
CA SER A 82 -26.80 -4.57 -15.98
C SER A 82 -25.46 -5.32 -15.78
N GLY A 83 -24.35 -4.59 -15.62
CA GLY A 83 -23.03 -5.18 -15.31
C GLY A 83 -22.81 -5.42 -13.80
N LEU A 84 -23.40 -4.57 -12.96
CA LEU A 84 -23.19 -4.60 -11.51
C LEU A 84 -23.71 -5.89 -10.83
N GLY A 85 -24.73 -6.53 -11.35
CA GLY A 85 -25.30 -7.76 -10.78
C GLY A 85 -24.35 -8.96 -10.89
N GLY A 86 -23.67 -9.13 -12.01
CA GLY A 86 -22.69 -10.21 -12.23
C GLY A 86 -21.38 -9.98 -11.48
N GLU A 87 -20.93 -8.73 -11.38
CA GLU A 87 -19.71 -8.36 -10.66
C GLU A 87 -19.93 -8.39 -9.14
N THR A 88 -21.06 -7.91 -8.65
CA THR A 88 -21.43 -8.01 -7.23
C THR A 88 -21.55 -9.46 -6.78
N ALA A 89 -22.07 -10.37 -7.63
CA ALA A 89 -22.12 -11.80 -7.34
C ALA A 89 -20.72 -12.44 -7.32
N ARG A 90 -19.82 -12.05 -8.23
CA ARG A 90 -18.41 -12.46 -8.19
C ARG A 90 -17.70 -11.94 -6.94
N PHE A 91 -18.04 -10.74 -6.50
CA PHE A 91 -17.53 -10.15 -5.26
C PHE A 91 -18.11 -10.76 -4.01
N ALA A 92 -19.38 -11.07 -3.96
CA ALA A 92 -20.01 -11.78 -2.84
C ALA A 92 -19.40 -13.18 -2.61
N GLY A 93 -18.94 -13.85 -3.70
CA GLY A 93 -18.13 -15.06 -3.60
C GLY A 93 -16.66 -14.83 -3.22
N PHE A 94 -16.12 -13.65 -3.54
CA PHE A 94 -14.73 -13.27 -3.32
C PHE A 94 -14.41 -13.00 -1.84
N LEU A 95 -15.30 -12.31 -1.13
CA LEU A 95 -15.08 -11.87 0.24
C LEU A 95 -15.05 -12.99 1.27
N PRO A 96 -16.03 -13.91 1.32
CA PRO A 96 -15.99 -15.05 2.24
C PRO A 96 -14.77 -15.93 2.05
N ALA A 97 -14.37 -16.19 0.81
CA ALA A 97 -13.17 -16.97 0.51
C ALA A 97 -11.87 -16.27 0.97
N ARG A 98 -11.88 -14.92 1.03
CA ARG A 98 -10.71 -14.12 1.43
C ARG A 98 -10.69 -13.73 2.89
N LEU A 99 -11.82 -13.75 3.56
CA LEU A 99 -11.89 -13.75 5.02
C LEU A 99 -11.55 -15.15 5.60
N ALA A 100 -11.53 -16.18 4.77
CA ALA A 100 -11.01 -17.48 5.16
C ALA A 100 -9.51 -17.38 5.50
N ARG A 101 -9.06 -18.30 6.34
CA ARG A 101 -7.67 -18.38 6.78
C ARG A 101 -6.72 -18.33 5.59
N GLY A 102 -5.92 -17.26 5.51
CA GLY A 102 -4.88 -17.11 4.51
C GLY A 102 -3.63 -17.93 4.85
N PRO A 103 -2.76 -18.19 3.87
CA PRO A 103 -1.48 -18.84 4.12
C PRO A 103 -0.58 -17.97 4.99
N VAL A 104 0.15 -18.59 5.89
CA VAL A 104 1.06 -17.92 6.84
C VAL A 104 2.49 -18.01 6.31
N LEU A 105 3.28 -16.97 6.50
CA LEU A 105 4.72 -17.04 6.26
C LEU A 105 5.34 -18.00 7.26
N SER A 106 6.08 -19.00 6.76
CA SER A 106 6.67 -20.04 7.59
C SER A 106 7.75 -19.50 8.51
N PRO A 107 7.91 -20.03 9.73
CA PRO A 107 9.05 -19.72 10.57
C PRO A 107 10.34 -20.15 9.83
N SER A 108 11.39 -19.34 9.93
CA SER A 108 12.72 -19.78 9.52
C SER A 108 13.21 -20.92 10.42
N ARG A 109 14.05 -21.81 9.88
CA ARG A 109 14.84 -22.67 10.76
C ARG A 109 15.69 -21.76 11.65
N PRO A 110 15.84 -22.10 12.94
CA PRO A 110 16.69 -21.32 13.82
C PRO A 110 18.13 -21.37 13.28
N GLU A 111 18.53 -20.36 12.56
CA GLU A 111 19.94 -20.10 12.36
C GLU A 111 20.48 -19.53 13.67
N THR A 112 21.54 -20.14 14.18
CA THR A 112 22.31 -19.63 15.30
C THR A 112 23.08 -18.39 14.85
N LEU A 113 22.38 -17.31 14.56
CA LEU A 113 23.02 -16.01 14.39
C LEU A 113 23.36 -15.46 15.76
N PRO A 114 24.59 -14.94 15.96
CA PRO A 114 24.97 -14.36 17.24
C PRO A 114 23.98 -13.27 17.63
N ALA A 115 23.53 -13.29 18.87
CA ALA A 115 22.63 -12.30 19.43
C ALA A 115 23.38 -10.96 19.59
N ALA A 116 23.53 -10.22 18.53
CA ALA A 116 24.12 -8.89 18.53
C ALA A 116 23.02 -7.86 18.81
N GLY A 117 22.93 -7.38 20.04
CA GLY A 117 22.22 -6.17 20.41
C GLY A 117 20.66 -6.20 20.30
N PRO A 118 19.99 -5.11 20.68
CA PRO A 118 18.55 -4.97 20.48
C PRO A 118 18.25 -4.86 18.97
N SER A 119 17.65 -5.91 18.39
CA SER A 119 17.21 -5.87 16.98
C SER A 119 15.81 -5.26 16.92
N LEU A 120 15.67 -4.26 16.06
CA LEU A 120 14.34 -3.75 15.71
C LEU A 120 13.58 -4.81 14.91
N PRO A 121 12.25 -4.88 15.05
CA PRO A 121 11.44 -5.84 14.30
C PRO A 121 11.33 -5.48 12.80
N PHE A 122 12.02 -4.44 12.36
CA PHE A 122 12.03 -3.99 10.98
C PHE A 122 13.44 -3.65 10.49
N PHE A 123 13.62 -3.74 9.18
CA PHE A 123 14.83 -3.32 8.51
C PHE A 123 14.49 -2.66 7.17
N THR A 124 15.26 -1.63 6.79
CA THR A 124 15.06 -0.89 5.54
C THR A 124 16.28 -1.03 4.63
N VAL A 125 16.03 -1.38 3.39
CA VAL A 125 16.98 -1.33 2.28
C VAL A 125 16.53 -0.29 1.27
N SER A 126 17.44 0.19 0.42
CA SER A 126 17.12 1.21 -0.58
C SER A 126 17.66 0.82 -1.94
N LEU A 127 16.93 1.23 -2.97
CA LEU A 127 17.40 1.24 -4.35
C LEU A 127 17.80 2.67 -4.72
N SER A 128 18.81 2.81 -5.59
CA SER A 128 19.26 4.12 -6.08
C SER A 128 18.17 4.80 -6.92
N ALA A 129 18.35 6.07 -7.20
CA ALA A 129 17.45 6.81 -8.08
C ALA A 129 17.43 6.23 -9.50
N GLU A 130 18.60 5.85 -10.01
CA GLU A 130 18.78 5.24 -11.34
C GLU A 130 18.08 3.87 -11.40
N GLN A 131 18.27 3.02 -10.39
CA GLN A 131 17.60 1.73 -10.29
C GLN A 131 16.06 1.92 -10.25
N THR A 132 15.60 2.85 -9.42
CA THR A 132 14.16 3.15 -9.29
C THR A 132 13.56 3.67 -10.59
N ALA A 133 14.27 4.56 -11.30
CA ALA A 133 13.84 5.09 -12.59
C ALA A 133 13.79 3.99 -13.65
N SER A 134 14.82 3.15 -13.74
CA SER A 134 14.88 2.02 -14.68
C SER A 134 13.71 1.04 -14.45
N ILE A 135 13.41 0.69 -13.20
CA ILE A 135 12.29 -0.20 -12.88
C ILE A 135 10.97 0.41 -13.32
N LYS A 136 10.75 1.70 -13.04
CA LYS A 136 9.54 2.42 -13.48
C LYS A 136 9.38 2.41 -14.98
N GLN A 137 10.46 2.67 -15.70
CA GLN A 137 10.47 2.71 -17.18
C GLN A 137 10.12 1.35 -17.76
N ARG A 138 10.77 0.26 -17.32
CA ARG A 138 10.51 -1.10 -17.77
C ARG A 138 9.08 -1.54 -17.44
N ALA A 139 8.62 -1.30 -16.21
CA ALA A 139 7.27 -1.61 -15.83
C ALA A 139 6.23 -0.88 -16.71
N ALA A 140 6.43 0.42 -16.93
CA ALA A 140 5.53 1.21 -17.78
C ALA A 140 5.52 0.73 -19.24
N ALA A 141 6.65 0.34 -19.78
CA ALA A 141 6.76 -0.23 -21.13
C ALA A 141 5.94 -1.53 -21.27
N ASP A 142 5.85 -2.34 -20.23
CA ASP A 142 5.04 -3.58 -20.20
C ASP A 142 3.60 -3.35 -19.66
N GLY A 143 3.16 -2.09 -19.54
CA GLY A 143 1.80 -1.75 -19.05
C GLY A 143 1.57 -2.03 -17.57
N ALA A 144 2.64 -2.16 -16.80
CA ALA A 144 2.61 -2.37 -15.36
C ALA A 144 3.10 -1.12 -14.58
N SER A 145 2.98 -1.14 -13.28
CA SER A 145 3.49 -0.11 -12.38
C SER A 145 4.64 -0.63 -11.51
N LEU A 146 5.41 0.28 -10.92
CA LEU A 146 6.40 -0.09 -9.90
C LEU A 146 5.75 -0.86 -8.73
N ASN A 147 4.51 -0.55 -8.38
CA ASN A 147 3.79 -1.28 -7.35
C ASN A 147 3.55 -2.74 -7.73
N ASP A 148 3.21 -3.02 -8.99
CA ASP A 148 2.97 -4.39 -9.47
C ASP A 148 4.27 -5.19 -9.44
N VAL A 149 5.39 -4.59 -9.84
CA VAL A 149 6.74 -5.19 -9.74
C VAL A 149 7.09 -5.48 -8.28
N ALA A 150 6.83 -4.53 -7.36
CA ALA A 150 7.14 -4.71 -5.96
C ALA A 150 6.26 -5.79 -5.29
N VAL A 151 4.98 -5.86 -5.63
CA VAL A 151 4.07 -6.93 -5.15
C VAL A 151 4.52 -8.28 -5.68
N ALA A 152 4.90 -8.39 -6.96
CA ALA A 152 5.46 -9.61 -7.54
C ALA A 152 6.72 -10.05 -6.78
N ALA A 153 7.64 -9.12 -6.54
CA ALA A 153 8.87 -9.38 -5.81
C ALA A 153 8.61 -9.87 -4.37
N VAL A 154 7.65 -9.28 -3.66
CA VAL A 154 7.26 -9.75 -2.32
C VAL A 154 6.68 -11.16 -2.39
N MET A 155 5.81 -11.47 -3.36
CA MET A 155 5.25 -12.81 -3.52
C MET A 155 6.35 -13.85 -3.81
N ARG A 156 7.32 -13.52 -4.67
CA ARG A 156 8.47 -14.40 -4.99
C ARG A 156 9.38 -14.60 -3.79
N ALA A 157 9.75 -13.52 -3.08
CA ALA A 157 10.55 -13.60 -1.87
C ALA A 157 9.90 -14.46 -0.78
N VAL A 158 8.58 -14.34 -0.60
CA VAL A 158 7.80 -15.17 0.33
C VAL A 158 7.73 -16.63 -0.11
N ALA A 159 7.55 -16.89 -1.42
CA ALA A 159 7.57 -18.25 -1.95
C ALA A 159 8.92 -18.92 -1.69
N ALA A 160 10.01 -18.24 -2.03
CA ALA A 160 11.38 -18.75 -1.81
C ALA A 160 11.69 -18.95 -0.31
N TRP A 161 11.24 -18.02 0.55
CA TRP A 161 11.39 -18.15 2.00
C TRP A 161 10.70 -19.39 2.53
N ASN A 162 9.44 -19.63 2.15
CA ASN A 162 8.68 -20.78 2.59
C ASN A 162 9.26 -22.11 2.07
N GLU A 163 9.75 -22.12 0.84
CA GLU A 163 10.44 -23.27 0.24
C GLU A 163 11.73 -23.59 1.00
N ALA A 164 12.55 -22.58 1.29
CA ALA A 164 13.78 -22.73 2.07
C ALA A 164 13.51 -23.20 3.52
N ALA A 165 12.38 -22.81 4.10
CA ALA A 165 11.94 -23.28 5.42
C ALA A 165 11.40 -24.72 5.40
N GLY A 166 11.28 -25.36 4.24
CA GLY A 166 10.72 -26.71 4.09
C GLY A 166 9.19 -26.78 4.18
N HIS A 167 8.52 -25.64 4.08
CA HIS A 167 7.07 -25.51 4.16
C HIS A 167 6.52 -24.73 2.96
N PRO A 168 6.63 -25.24 1.73
CA PRO A 168 6.14 -24.53 0.55
C PRO A 168 4.64 -24.25 0.70
N ALA A 169 4.24 -23.01 0.48
CA ALA A 169 2.84 -22.63 0.49
C ALA A 169 2.24 -22.86 -0.90
N ALA A 170 1.08 -23.51 -0.98
CA ALA A 170 0.38 -23.68 -2.25
C ALA A 170 -0.07 -22.32 -2.84
N GLN A 171 -0.41 -21.38 -1.98
CA GLN A 171 -0.92 -20.06 -2.35
C GLN A 171 -0.28 -18.98 -1.47
N ILE A 172 -0.04 -17.80 -2.07
CA ILE A 172 0.45 -16.62 -1.39
C ILE A 172 -0.60 -15.53 -1.57
N ARG A 173 -0.97 -14.88 -0.47
CA ARG A 173 -1.91 -13.78 -0.44
C ARG A 173 -1.24 -12.52 0.08
N VAL A 174 -1.29 -11.45 -0.71
CA VAL A 174 -0.86 -10.13 -0.30
C VAL A 174 -2.06 -9.23 -0.08
N THR A 175 -2.12 -8.57 1.07
CA THR A 175 -3.06 -7.47 1.31
C THR A 175 -2.41 -6.16 0.86
N MET A 176 -3.12 -5.42 0.04
CA MET A 176 -2.73 -4.13 -0.48
C MET A 176 -3.68 -3.04 0.05
N PRO A 177 -3.22 -2.20 0.97
CA PRO A 177 -3.99 -1.02 1.37
C PRO A 177 -4.12 -0.05 0.20
N ALA A 178 -5.29 0.53 0.01
CA ALA A 178 -5.55 1.52 -1.02
C ALA A 178 -6.32 2.71 -0.44
N SER A 179 -5.88 3.91 -0.74
CA SER A 179 -6.58 5.13 -0.32
C SER A 179 -7.92 5.25 -1.03
N LEU A 180 -8.97 5.54 -0.28
CA LEU A 180 -10.29 5.83 -0.82
C LEU A 180 -10.50 7.32 -1.07
N LYS A 181 -9.52 8.16 -0.71
CA LYS A 181 -9.53 9.60 -0.98
C LYS A 181 -9.48 9.87 -2.48
N ALA A 182 -10.22 10.85 -2.94
CA ALA A 182 -10.12 11.31 -4.32
C ALA A 182 -8.71 11.88 -4.59
N PRO A 183 -8.16 11.69 -5.81
CA PRO A 183 -6.87 12.28 -6.16
C PRO A 183 -6.84 13.79 -5.92
N GLY A 184 -5.75 14.30 -5.34
CA GLY A 184 -5.58 15.72 -5.04
C GLY A 184 -6.39 16.22 -3.83
N THR A 185 -7.15 15.36 -3.16
CA THR A 185 -7.85 15.72 -1.92
C THR A 185 -6.85 15.82 -0.78
N ARG A 186 -6.94 16.91 -0.02
CA ARG A 186 -6.29 17.09 1.26
C ARG A 186 -7.34 17.20 2.35
N ALA A 187 -7.37 16.24 3.24
CA ALA A 187 -8.32 16.17 4.35
C ALA A 187 -7.56 16.21 5.69
N PRO A 188 -8.21 16.57 6.79
CA PRO A 188 -7.65 16.35 8.12
C PRO A 188 -7.13 14.93 8.27
N ALA A 189 -6.14 14.73 9.13
CA ALA A 189 -5.58 13.42 9.41
C ALA A 189 -6.71 12.45 9.80
N CYS A 190 -6.91 11.43 8.99
CA CYS A 190 -7.94 10.41 9.17
C CYS A 190 -7.48 9.10 8.54
N ASN A 191 -8.13 8.02 8.89
CA ASN A 191 -7.93 6.72 8.24
C ASN A 191 -9.06 6.52 7.21
N ASP A 192 -8.74 6.75 5.93
CA ASP A 192 -9.66 6.56 4.81
C ASP A 192 -9.05 5.60 3.80
N MET A 193 -8.92 4.34 4.23
CA MET A 193 -8.29 3.27 3.45
C MET A 193 -9.20 2.06 3.35
N GLY A 194 -9.20 1.48 2.17
CA GLY A 194 -9.73 0.13 1.93
C GLY A 194 -8.60 -0.89 1.75
N TYR A 195 -8.97 -2.15 1.59
CA TYR A 195 -8.02 -3.23 1.40
C TYR A 195 -8.39 -4.07 0.18
N ALA A 196 -7.39 -4.34 -0.64
CA ALA A 196 -7.48 -5.31 -1.72
C ALA A 196 -6.62 -6.54 -1.39
N PHE A 197 -7.04 -7.70 -1.89
CA PHE A 197 -6.33 -8.96 -1.71
C PHE A 197 -5.91 -9.50 -3.07
N LEU A 198 -4.64 -9.82 -3.22
CA LEU A 198 -4.07 -10.43 -4.41
C LEU A 198 -3.57 -11.82 -4.05
N ASP A 199 -4.11 -12.84 -4.71
CA ASP A 199 -3.75 -14.23 -4.50
C ASP A 199 -3.05 -14.77 -5.73
N ARG A 200 -1.93 -15.47 -5.52
CA ARG A 200 -1.23 -16.23 -6.57
C ARG A 200 -0.74 -17.56 -6.01
N THR A 201 -0.70 -18.57 -6.86
CA THR A 201 -0.07 -19.84 -6.48
C THR A 201 1.45 -19.66 -6.43
N ALA A 202 2.14 -20.46 -5.62
CA ALA A 202 3.60 -20.44 -5.59
C ALA A 202 4.20 -20.77 -6.98
N GLU A 203 3.52 -21.61 -7.76
CA GLU A 203 3.90 -21.92 -9.15
C GLU A 203 3.86 -20.66 -10.04
N ALA A 204 2.78 -19.88 -9.97
CA ALA A 204 2.67 -18.61 -10.71
C ALA A 204 3.77 -17.60 -10.32
N CYS A 205 4.31 -17.69 -9.12
CA CYS A 205 5.40 -16.81 -8.68
C CYS A 205 6.75 -17.13 -9.34
N ARG A 206 6.89 -18.28 -10.01
CA ARG A 206 8.14 -18.67 -10.70
C ARG A 206 8.35 -17.94 -12.03
N ALA A 207 7.27 -17.45 -12.66
CA ALA A 207 7.32 -16.73 -13.93
C ALA A 207 7.16 -15.22 -13.69
N PRO A 208 8.24 -14.43 -13.53
CA PRO A 208 8.16 -13.04 -13.08
C PRO A 208 7.37 -12.15 -14.02
N VAL A 209 7.53 -12.29 -15.34
CA VAL A 209 6.84 -11.44 -16.34
C VAL A 209 5.34 -11.68 -16.31
N ASP A 210 4.91 -12.93 -16.34
CA ASP A 210 3.49 -13.29 -16.32
C ASP A 210 2.84 -12.93 -14.97
N LEU A 211 3.59 -13.10 -13.88
CA LEU A 211 3.17 -12.66 -12.56
C LEU A 211 2.90 -11.15 -12.54
N ILE A 212 3.85 -10.33 -13.01
CA ILE A 212 3.72 -8.87 -13.05
C ILE A 212 2.53 -8.46 -13.92
N ARG A 213 2.38 -9.01 -15.13
CA ARG A 213 1.26 -8.73 -16.03
C ARG A 213 -0.08 -9.09 -15.40
N SER A 214 -0.17 -10.25 -14.78
CA SER A 214 -1.39 -10.67 -14.07
C SER A 214 -1.75 -9.78 -12.89
N LEU A 215 -0.74 -9.27 -12.17
CA LEU A 215 -0.92 -8.32 -11.08
C LEU A 215 -1.34 -6.94 -11.59
N ALA A 216 -0.74 -6.46 -12.69
CA ALA A 216 -1.11 -5.20 -13.32
C ALA A 216 -2.57 -5.18 -13.78
N VAL A 217 -3.05 -6.28 -14.36
CA VAL A 217 -4.48 -6.44 -14.72
C VAL A 217 -5.37 -6.37 -13.46
N ALA A 218 -5.00 -7.11 -12.41
CA ALA A 218 -5.75 -7.13 -11.16
C ALA A 218 -5.75 -5.76 -10.46
N SER A 219 -4.61 -5.08 -10.42
CA SER A 219 -4.46 -3.75 -9.80
C SER A 219 -5.30 -2.70 -10.52
N ARG A 220 -5.29 -2.68 -11.85
CA ARG A 220 -6.16 -1.79 -12.65
C ARG A 220 -7.63 -2.05 -12.35
N TRP A 221 -8.06 -3.29 -12.39
CA TRP A 221 -9.43 -3.66 -12.09
C TRP A 221 -9.87 -3.19 -10.68
N ILE A 222 -9.00 -3.37 -9.66
CA ILE A 222 -9.24 -2.90 -8.29
C ILE A 222 -9.42 -1.37 -8.26
N GLN A 223 -8.62 -0.63 -9.01
CA GLN A 223 -8.69 0.84 -9.06
C GLN A 223 -9.94 1.32 -9.79
N GLU A 224 -10.24 0.77 -10.97
CA GLU A 224 -11.38 1.13 -11.81
C GLU A 224 -12.71 0.90 -11.08
N HIS A 225 -12.83 -0.23 -10.38
CA HIS A 225 -14.04 -0.62 -9.65
C HIS A 225 -14.04 -0.18 -8.18
N ARG A 226 -12.99 0.53 -7.73
CA ARG A 226 -12.84 0.95 -6.31
C ARG A 226 -13.03 -0.22 -5.33
N ALA A 227 -12.57 -1.39 -5.72
CA ALA A 227 -12.83 -2.65 -5.04
C ALA A 227 -12.27 -2.70 -3.61
N ALA A 228 -11.26 -1.90 -3.29
CA ALA A 228 -10.73 -1.80 -1.94
C ALA A 228 -11.77 -1.29 -0.91
N GLY A 229 -12.77 -0.53 -1.34
CA GLY A 229 -13.86 -0.04 -0.48
C GLY A 229 -14.83 -1.12 -0.03
N LEU A 230 -14.96 -2.21 -0.79
CA LEU A 230 -15.87 -3.31 -0.47
C LEU A 230 -15.52 -4.04 0.83
N PHE A 231 -14.24 -4.00 1.20
CA PHE A 231 -13.80 -4.53 2.50
C PHE A 231 -14.46 -3.76 3.67
N LEU A 232 -14.56 -2.43 3.56
CA LEU A 232 -15.21 -1.60 4.58
C LEU A 232 -16.73 -1.85 4.63
N ASP A 233 -17.37 -2.02 3.47
CA ASP A 233 -18.80 -2.35 3.40
C ASP A 233 -19.07 -3.69 4.11
N THR A 234 -18.16 -4.65 3.96
CA THR A 234 -18.27 -5.94 4.68
C THR A 234 -18.07 -5.78 6.17
N LEU A 235 -17.08 -5.01 6.61
CA LEU A 235 -16.89 -4.73 8.03
C LEU A 235 -18.13 -4.03 8.61
N ALA A 236 -18.75 -3.11 7.87
CA ALA A 236 -19.99 -2.45 8.30
C ALA A 236 -21.17 -3.42 8.42
N ILE A 237 -21.22 -4.47 7.59
CA ILE A 237 -22.22 -5.54 7.72
C ILE A 237 -21.94 -6.39 8.96
N ILE A 238 -20.69 -6.78 9.18
CA ILE A 238 -20.29 -7.59 10.34
C ILE A 238 -20.54 -6.84 11.65
N ASP A 239 -20.31 -5.53 11.67
CA ASP A 239 -20.52 -4.66 12.84
C ASP A 239 -21.99 -4.60 13.28
N ARG A 240 -22.94 -4.90 12.38
CA ARG A 240 -24.37 -4.99 12.72
C ARG A 240 -24.74 -6.20 13.57
N PHE A 241 -23.84 -7.18 13.65
CA PHE A 241 -24.04 -8.41 14.41
C PHE A 241 -23.10 -8.45 15.61
N PRO A 242 -23.53 -7.95 16.79
CA PRO A 242 -22.72 -8.09 18.00
C PRO A 242 -22.59 -9.59 18.36
N PRO A 243 -21.39 -10.13 18.61
CA PRO A 243 -20.07 -9.52 18.73
C PRO A 243 -19.17 -9.70 17.48
N GLY A 244 -19.72 -9.63 16.25
CA GLY A 244 -19.05 -10.02 15.02
C GLY A 244 -17.71 -9.32 14.79
N LEU A 245 -17.66 -8.00 14.88
CA LEU A 245 -16.42 -7.25 14.69
C LEU A 245 -15.41 -7.51 15.82
N TRP A 246 -15.88 -7.62 17.06
CA TRP A 246 -15.05 -7.99 18.21
C TRP A 246 -14.40 -9.36 18.02
N LEU A 247 -15.18 -10.35 17.56
CA LEU A 247 -14.68 -11.69 17.26
C LEU A 247 -13.64 -11.67 16.12
N LEU A 248 -13.97 -10.98 15.01
CA LEU A 248 -13.07 -10.84 13.86
C LEU A 248 -11.73 -10.22 14.24
N THR A 249 -11.72 -9.22 15.13
CA THR A 249 -10.49 -8.54 15.54
C THR A 249 -9.65 -9.34 16.54
N ARG A 250 -10.26 -10.27 17.27
CA ARG A 250 -9.58 -11.08 18.30
C ARG A 250 -9.18 -12.49 17.83
N LEU A 251 -9.85 -13.00 16.81
CA LEU A 251 -9.42 -14.25 16.22
C LEU A 251 -8.04 -14.07 15.56
N PRO A 252 -7.03 -14.87 15.93
CA PRO A 252 -5.71 -14.85 15.32
C PRO A 252 -5.74 -15.54 13.94
N VAL A 253 -6.72 -15.18 13.11
CA VAL A 253 -6.85 -15.72 11.75
C VAL A 253 -6.00 -14.88 10.83
N PRO A 254 -4.94 -15.42 10.23
CA PRO A 254 -4.18 -14.71 9.22
C PRO A 254 -5.06 -14.48 8.00
N LEU A 255 -5.32 -13.22 7.68
CA LEU A 255 -6.09 -12.85 6.47
C LEU A 255 -5.18 -12.82 5.24
N SER A 256 -3.88 -12.68 5.42
CA SER A 256 -2.90 -12.64 4.35
C SER A 256 -1.54 -13.15 4.81
N THR A 257 -0.72 -13.55 3.85
CA THR A 257 0.68 -13.94 4.06
C THR A 257 1.53 -12.71 4.38
N ALA A 258 1.29 -11.60 3.66
CA ALA A 258 1.98 -10.34 3.83
C ALA A 258 1.06 -9.15 3.56
N VAL A 259 1.39 -8.00 4.14
CA VAL A 259 0.81 -6.70 3.79
C VAL A 259 1.85 -5.91 3.01
N VAL A 260 1.48 -5.36 1.85
CA VAL A 260 2.35 -4.50 1.04
C VAL A 260 1.71 -3.12 0.93
N SER A 261 2.34 -2.13 1.55
CA SER A 261 1.88 -0.74 1.57
C SER A 261 2.81 0.12 0.72
N PHE A 262 2.34 0.52 -0.47
CA PHE A 262 3.05 1.42 -1.35
C PHE A 262 2.49 2.84 -1.22
N VAL A 263 3.26 3.73 -0.61
CA VAL A 263 2.86 5.13 -0.38
C VAL A 263 3.16 6.02 -1.59
N GLY A 264 4.02 5.55 -2.49
CA GLY A 264 4.44 6.28 -3.69
C GLY A 264 5.51 7.34 -3.41
N ASN A 265 5.55 8.38 -4.26
CA ASN A 265 6.47 9.49 -4.09
C ASN A 265 5.93 10.46 -3.04
N VAL A 266 6.59 10.51 -1.89
CA VAL A 266 6.16 11.30 -0.74
C VAL A 266 6.72 12.73 -0.74
N GLY A 267 7.74 13.02 -1.54
CA GLY A 267 8.38 14.32 -1.60
C GLY A 267 7.40 15.49 -1.83
N PRO A 268 6.50 15.43 -2.84
CA PRO A 268 5.53 16.49 -3.08
C PRO A 268 4.57 16.73 -1.91
N ARG A 269 4.18 15.67 -1.19
CA ARG A 269 3.26 15.78 -0.04
C ARG A 269 3.91 16.43 1.17
N LEU A 270 5.17 16.07 1.44
CA LEU A 270 5.96 16.64 2.54
C LEU A 270 6.31 18.11 2.30
N ARG A 271 6.47 18.49 1.03
CA ARG A 271 6.98 19.80 0.64
C ARG A 271 5.92 20.73 0.08
N ALA A 272 4.65 20.38 0.16
CA ALA A 272 3.58 21.12 -0.49
C ALA A 272 3.58 22.64 -0.15
N ASN A 273 4.13 23.01 1.02
CA ASN A 273 4.15 24.38 1.52
C ASN A 273 5.53 24.85 1.98
N VAL A 274 6.57 24.08 1.76
CA VAL A 274 7.95 24.47 2.13
C VAL A 274 8.70 24.86 0.86
N PRO A 275 9.09 26.13 0.71
CA PRO A 275 9.85 26.59 -0.44
C PRO A 275 11.18 25.81 -0.53
N ARG A 276 11.56 25.42 -1.75
CA ARG A 276 12.91 24.92 -2.01
C ARG A 276 13.83 26.12 -2.16
N ASP A 277 14.67 26.33 -1.19
CA ASP A 277 15.76 27.29 -1.31
C ASP A 277 17.09 26.54 -1.42
N GLY A 278 17.77 26.69 -2.54
CA GLY A 278 19.09 26.13 -2.77
C GLY A 278 19.23 24.62 -2.57
N GLY A 279 18.14 23.83 -2.67
CA GLY A 279 18.12 22.38 -2.44
C GLY A 279 18.01 21.98 -0.97
N CYS A 280 17.81 22.91 -0.07
CA CYS A 280 17.48 22.65 1.32
C CYS A 280 15.97 22.53 1.51
N ASP A 281 15.56 21.61 2.37
CA ASP A 281 14.15 21.28 2.58
C ASP A 281 13.58 22.00 3.81
N LEU A 282 14.45 22.47 4.71
CA LEU A 282 14.08 23.06 5.98
C LEU A 282 14.96 24.26 6.31
N PRO A 283 14.54 25.18 7.20
CA PRO A 283 15.34 26.30 7.66
C PRO A 283 16.70 25.85 8.25
N GLY A 284 17.68 26.72 8.17
CA GLY A 284 19.02 26.44 8.70
C GLY A 284 19.86 25.51 7.84
N GLY A 285 19.49 25.32 6.55
CA GLY A 285 20.26 24.48 5.62
C GLY A 285 20.00 22.98 5.79
N LEU A 286 19.00 22.58 6.55
CA LEU A 286 18.68 21.16 6.79
C LEU A 286 18.10 20.49 5.54
N ARG A 287 18.51 19.25 5.31
CA ARG A 287 18.00 18.40 4.22
C ARG A 287 17.37 17.15 4.77
N ILE A 288 16.26 16.75 4.15
CA ILE A 288 15.65 15.45 4.41
C ILE A 288 16.41 14.42 3.57
N GLY A 289 17.26 13.60 4.20
CA GLY A 289 18.05 12.60 3.50
C GLY A 289 17.25 11.38 3.05
N ALA A 290 16.26 10.97 3.83
CA ALA A 290 15.40 9.82 3.52
C ALA A 290 14.07 9.89 4.25
N VAL A 291 13.05 9.30 3.66
CA VAL A 291 11.74 9.06 4.30
C VAL A 291 11.45 7.57 4.22
N LYS A 292 11.17 6.96 5.36
CA LYS A 292 10.88 5.54 5.50
C LYS A 292 9.51 5.35 6.13
N GLY A 293 8.80 4.28 5.75
CA GLY A 293 7.51 3.95 6.33
C GLY A 293 7.51 2.50 6.84
N VAL A 294 6.99 2.30 8.04
CA VAL A 294 6.83 0.98 8.64
C VAL A 294 5.32 0.71 8.74
N PRO A 295 4.75 -0.18 7.91
CA PRO A 295 3.33 -0.50 7.97
C PRO A 295 3.04 -1.37 9.20
N PRO A 296 1.86 -1.24 9.83
CA PRO A 296 1.46 -2.16 10.87
C PRO A 296 1.15 -3.54 10.30
N ILE A 297 1.39 -4.58 11.11
CA ILE A 297 0.92 -5.94 10.84
C ILE A 297 -0.18 -6.33 11.83
N ARG A 298 -1.12 -7.16 11.38
CA ARG A 298 -2.16 -7.73 12.23
C ARG A 298 -1.67 -9.01 12.91
N PRO A 299 -2.26 -9.39 14.04
CA PRO A 299 -2.05 -10.73 14.61
C PRO A 299 -2.27 -11.81 13.53
N GLY A 300 -1.31 -12.71 13.40
CA GLY A 300 -1.32 -13.77 12.38
C GLY A 300 -0.68 -13.40 11.03
N THR A 301 -0.51 -12.12 10.70
CA THR A 301 0.28 -11.67 9.54
C THR A 301 1.72 -11.42 10.01
N ARG A 302 2.69 -12.13 9.41
CA ARG A 302 4.07 -12.15 9.89
C ARG A 302 5.01 -11.19 9.17
N LEU A 303 4.57 -10.63 8.04
CA LEU A 303 5.37 -9.71 7.21
C LEU A 303 4.53 -8.49 6.79
N GLY A 304 5.05 -7.31 7.05
CA GLY A 304 4.59 -6.05 6.49
C GLY A 304 5.71 -5.40 5.67
N VAL A 305 5.41 -4.99 4.45
CA VAL A 305 6.37 -4.33 3.56
C VAL A 305 5.91 -2.90 3.27
N GLY A 306 6.70 -1.93 3.70
CA GLY A 306 6.51 -0.52 3.40
C GLY A 306 7.38 -0.10 2.22
N LEU A 307 6.77 0.56 1.24
CA LEU A 307 7.42 1.04 0.03
C LEU A 307 7.22 2.54 -0.09
N VAL A 308 8.30 3.29 -0.04
CA VAL A 308 8.29 4.76 -0.08
C VAL A 308 9.30 5.25 -1.11
N ILE A 309 8.92 6.17 -1.97
CA ILE A 309 9.85 6.86 -2.87
C ILE A 309 10.09 8.25 -2.31
N TYR A 310 11.35 8.56 -2.06
CA TYR A 310 11.79 9.87 -1.68
C TYR A 310 13.08 10.23 -2.42
N ASP A 311 13.15 11.42 -2.98
CA ASP A 311 14.29 11.91 -3.78
C ASP A 311 14.75 10.91 -4.86
N GLY A 312 13.76 10.36 -5.59
CA GLY A 312 13.96 9.35 -6.63
C GLY A 312 14.29 7.94 -6.13
N ARG A 313 14.65 7.76 -4.89
CA ARG A 313 15.08 6.48 -4.30
C ARG A 313 13.89 5.70 -3.74
N LEU A 314 13.82 4.41 -4.02
CA LEU A 314 12.84 3.51 -3.41
C LEU A 314 13.41 2.94 -2.10
N HIS A 315 12.71 3.21 -1.01
CA HIS A 315 12.97 2.62 0.30
C HIS A 315 12.00 1.46 0.53
N VAL A 316 12.56 0.29 0.86
CA VAL A 316 11.83 -0.95 1.12
C VAL A 316 12.05 -1.33 2.58
N THR A 317 11.00 -1.28 3.37
CA THR A 317 11.05 -1.63 4.80
C THR A 317 10.30 -2.93 5.03
N ALA A 318 10.96 -3.94 5.55
CA ALA A 318 10.34 -5.19 6.00
C ALA A 318 10.13 -5.14 7.52
N LEU A 319 8.90 -5.18 7.97
CA LEU A 319 8.50 -5.40 9.36
C LEU A 319 8.12 -6.86 9.54
N CYS A 320 8.71 -7.53 10.51
CA CYS A 320 8.50 -8.94 10.75
C CYS A 320 7.98 -9.22 12.17
N ASP A 321 7.13 -10.23 12.29
CA ASP A 321 6.86 -10.88 13.58
C ASP A 321 8.11 -11.68 13.98
N THR A 322 9.01 -11.04 14.71
CA THR A 322 10.29 -11.65 15.11
C THR A 322 10.14 -12.77 16.13
N ALA A 323 9.01 -12.84 16.83
CA ALA A 323 8.70 -13.98 17.70
C ALA A 323 8.45 -15.25 16.89
N ALA A 324 7.82 -15.11 15.71
CA ALA A 324 7.53 -16.23 14.83
C ALA A 324 8.67 -16.53 13.83
N LEU A 325 9.33 -15.50 13.30
CA LEU A 325 10.30 -15.64 12.21
C LEU A 325 11.76 -15.55 12.67
N GLY A 326 12.01 -15.15 13.91
CA GLY A 326 13.36 -14.91 14.42
C GLY A 326 13.86 -13.48 14.17
N ARG A 327 14.88 -13.07 14.93
CA ARG A 327 15.44 -11.70 14.91
C ARG A 327 16.17 -11.36 13.61
N ALA A 328 16.66 -12.36 12.89
CA ALA A 328 17.34 -12.20 11.61
C ALA A 328 16.39 -11.96 10.42
N ALA A 329 15.12 -12.27 10.59
CA ALA A 329 14.14 -12.20 9.49
C ALA A 329 14.02 -10.81 8.84
N PRO A 330 13.97 -9.68 9.58
CA PRO A 330 13.80 -8.37 8.95
C PRO A 330 14.91 -8.03 7.93
N PRO A 331 16.21 -8.11 8.23
CA PRO A 331 17.24 -7.79 7.24
C PRO A 331 17.28 -8.82 6.09
N LEU A 332 17.05 -10.11 6.36
CA LEU A 332 17.05 -11.13 5.32
C LEU A 332 15.90 -10.95 4.34
N LEU A 333 14.68 -10.73 4.83
CA LEU A 333 13.51 -10.50 3.97
C LEU A 333 13.61 -9.17 3.23
N ALA A 334 14.09 -8.11 3.85
CA ALA A 334 14.30 -6.84 3.17
C ALA A 334 15.30 -6.98 2.01
N ALA A 335 16.43 -7.69 2.24
CA ALA A 335 17.43 -7.95 1.21
C ALA A 335 16.87 -8.83 0.08
N ALA A 336 16.16 -9.91 0.41
CA ALA A 336 15.52 -10.79 -0.55
C ALA A 336 14.51 -10.03 -1.43
N ILE A 337 13.62 -9.22 -0.82
CA ILE A 337 12.66 -8.41 -1.57
C ILE A 337 13.36 -7.42 -2.49
N ARG A 338 14.43 -6.77 -2.03
CA ARG A 338 15.22 -5.86 -2.89
C ARG A 338 15.80 -6.59 -4.10
N THR A 339 16.38 -7.77 -3.90
CA THR A 339 16.92 -8.60 -4.98
C THR A 339 15.83 -8.99 -5.97
N GLU A 340 14.69 -9.48 -5.48
CA GLU A 340 13.56 -9.86 -6.32
C GLU A 340 12.97 -8.67 -7.10
N ILE A 341 12.94 -7.46 -6.53
CA ILE A 341 12.52 -6.25 -7.27
C ILE A 341 13.43 -6.02 -8.48
N LEU A 342 14.74 -6.17 -8.31
CA LEU A 342 15.71 -5.98 -9.39
C LEU A 342 15.60 -7.08 -10.45
N GLU A 343 15.44 -8.34 -10.04
CA GLU A 343 15.28 -9.49 -10.93
C GLU A 343 13.97 -9.42 -11.72
N CYS A 344 12.86 -9.12 -11.05
CA CYS A 344 11.57 -8.90 -11.69
C CYS A 344 11.63 -7.80 -12.75
N ALA A 345 12.29 -6.69 -12.43
CA ALA A 345 12.45 -5.61 -13.39
C ALA A 345 13.40 -5.98 -14.55
N ALA A 346 14.46 -6.74 -14.27
CA ALA A 346 15.39 -7.19 -15.31
C ALA A 346 14.73 -8.19 -16.30
N ALA A 347 13.75 -8.95 -15.83
CA ALA A 347 13.00 -9.88 -16.67
C ALA A 347 11.99 -9.18 -17.61
N LEU A 348 11.59 -7.93 -17.31
CA LEU A 348 10.70 -7.17 -18.20
C LEU A 348 11.45 -6.69 -19.44
N PRO A 349 10.78 -6.64 -20.61
CA PRO A 349 11.40 -6.15 -21.84
C PRO A 349 11.83 -4.69 -21.70
N THR A 350 12.90 -4.33 -22.41
CA THR A 350 13.28 -2.93 -22.59
C THR A 350 12.38 -2.27 -23.63
N ALA A 351 12.30 -0.95 -23.62
CA ALA A 351 11.49 -0.20 -24.59
C ALA A 351 11.94 -0.47 -26.05
N SER A 352 13.20 -0.86 -26.26
CA SER A 352 13.75 -1.21 -27.57
C SER A 352 13.40 -2.64 -28.04
N GLU A 353 12.97 -3.51 -27.12
CA GLU A 353 12.61 -4.90 -27.40
C GLU A 353 11.11 -5.07 -27.67
N LEU A 354 10.32 -4.03 -27.44
CA LEU A 354 8.90 -4.06 -27.75
C LEU A 354 8.69 -3.95 -29.27
N PRO A 355 7.86 -4.82 -29.89
CA PRO A 355 7.50 -4.68 -31.28
C PRO A 355 6.88 -3.29 -31.49
N ALA A 356 7.34 -2.58 -32.54
CA ALA A 356 6.74 -1.33 -32.93
C ALA A 356 5.22 -1.55 -33.07
N THR A 357 4.44 -0.80 -32.32
CA THR A 357 2.98 -0.81 -32.45
C THR A 357 2.65 -0.44 -33.88
N THR A 358 2.34 -1.43 -34.70
CA THR A 358 1.70 -1.21 -36.00
C THR A 358 0.36 -0.55 -35.71
N THR A 359 0.29 0.75 -35.92
CA THR A 359 -0.98 1.48 -36.01
C THR A 359 -1.82 0.74 -37.04
N PRO A 360 -3.02 0.24 -36.70
CA PRO A 360 -3.87 -0.33 -37.74
C PRO A 360 -4.17 0.79 -38.75
N ASP A 361 -3.78 0.60 -40.02
CA ASP A 361 -4.24 1.41 -41.14
C ASP A 361 -5.77 1.41 -41.10
N VAL A 362 -6.34 2.53 -40.71
CA VAL A 362 -7.77 2.79 -40.89
C VAL A 362 -7.94 3.13 -42.38
N PRO A 363 -8.58 2.28 -43.19
CA PRO A 363 -8.89 2.66 -44.60
C PRO A 363 -9.85 3.84 -44.55
N VAL A 364 -9.49 4.88 -45.30
CA VAL A 364 -10.25 6.09 -45.55
C VAL A 364 -11.52 5.76 -46.37
#